data_139ffd0dc21c596274bc4638350db9c0
#
_entry.id   139ffd0dc21c596274bc4638350db9c0
#
_cell.length_a   1.000
_cell.length_b   1.000
_cell.length_c   1.000
_cell.angle_alpha   90.00
_cell.angle_beta   90.00
_cell.angle_gamma   90.00
#
_symmetry.space_group_name_H-M   'P 1'
#
loop_
_entity.id
_entity.type
_entity.pdbx_description
1 polymer ?
#
loop_
_entity_poly.entity_id
_entity_poly.type
_entity_poly.pdbx_seq_one_letter_code
_entity_poly.pdbx_strand_id
1 'polypeptide(L)'
;LGTLEWERVELIAEKSEPITEVRVREGDTVEAGQILLTQAATRWQARLARSQAEQAEAAARYRESLEGPRPEKIQEAQARYQGAEQVLTIRQREWQRLAEVLPRQFISQDAVDKARAARDAAQAERDATLAAWRELKQGTRAEQREQARQFKIRSEAELAATQVDLERLTLRAPVSGRVDSLPLMVGNHPQAGAVLAVLLNGTVPYARVYVPETRRIAVRIGQTVQVHVDGNPIPYSGVVRSVRADPVFTPYYALTERDRHRLSYIAKIDLSGDGNALPVGVPLEVTLPAP
;
A
#
# COMPACT_ATOMS: atom_id res chain seq x y z
N LEU A 1 -3.74 -4.29 -45.82
CA LEU A 1 -3.47 -5.58 -45.22
C LEU A 1 -3.19 -5.42 -43.74
N GLY A 2 -3.57 -6.40 -42.95
CA GLY A 2 -3.39 -6.41 -41.49
C GLY A 2 -3.58 -7.79 -40.89
N THR A 3 -3.62 -7.84 -39.59
CA THR A 3 -3.84 -9.05 -38.80
C THR A 3 -4.90 -8.81 -37.74
N LEU A 4 -5.60 -9.86 -37.38
CA LEU A 4 -6.55 -9.85 -36.28
C LEU A 4 -5.78 -10.00 -34.99
N GLU A 5 -5.97 -9.06 -34.08
CA GLU A 5 -5.28 -9.05 -32.76
C GLU A 5 -6.28 -8.87 -31.66
N TRP A 6 -5.90 -9.33 -30.44
CA TRP A 6 -6.61 -9.08 -29.22
C TRP A 6 -5.78 -8.19 -28.31
N GLU A 7 -6.42 -7.43 -27.47
CA GLU A 7 -5.70 -6.75 -26.38
C GLU A 7 -5.27 -7.77 -25.34
N ARG A 8 -3.96 -7.88 -25.14
CA ARG A 8 -3.36 -8.81 -24.18
C ARG A 8 -3.08 -8.11 -22.88
N VAL A 9 -3.43 -8.78 -21.80
CA VAL A 9 -3.09 -8.37 -20.44
C VAL A 9 -2.19 -9.44 -19.85
N GLU A 10 -0.92 -9.09 -19.67
CA GLU A 10 0.06 -9.99 -19.05
C GLU A 10 -0.03 -9.85 -17.53
N LEU A 11 -0.24 -10.94 -16.85
CA LEU A 11 -0.28 -11.02 -15.39
C LEU A 11 1.04 -11.58 -14.90
N ILE A 12 1.75 -10.78 -14.12
CA ILE A 12 3.11 -11.10 -13.67
C ILE A 12 3.13 -11.50 -12.18
N ALA A 13 4.10 -12.31 -11.80
CA ALA A 13 4.39 -12.61 -10.42
C ALA A 13 4.96 -11.38 -9.72
N GLU A 14 4.31 -10.91 -8.66
CA GLU A 14 4.86 -9.83 -7.84
C GLU A 14 5.83 -10.37 -6.76
N LYS A 15 5.67 -11.63 -6.38
CA LYS A 15 6.49 -12.32 -5.38
C LYS A 15 7.06 -13.61 -5.95
N SER A 16 8.26 -13.97 -5.48
CA SER A 16 8.93 -15.22 -5.86
C SER A 16 8.52 -16.31 -4.87
N GLU A 17 7.39 -16.97 -5.14
CA GLU A 17 6.85 -18.08 -4.35
C GLU A 17 6.36 -19.20 -5.29
N PRO A 18 6.44 -20.47 -4.88
CA PRO A 18 5.98 -21.58 -5.71
C PRO A 18 4.46 -21.53 -5.92
N ILE A 19 4.02 -21.94 -7.11
CA ILE A 19 2.61 -22.09 -7.47
C ILE A 19 2.05 -23.33 -6.76
N THR A 20 0.98 -23.15 -5.98
CA THR A 20 0.32 -24.23 -5.25
C THR A 20 -0.94 -24.74 -5.94
N GLU A 21 -1.63 -23.88 -6.66
CA GLU A 21 -2.88 -24.23 -7.34
C GLU A 21 -3.05 -23.40 -8.62
N VAL A 22 -3.58 -24.02 -9.67
CA VAL A 22 -4.02 -23.36 -10.90
C VAL A 22 -5.47 -23.75 -11.12
N ARG A 23 -6.38 -22.78 -11.20
CA ARG A 23 -7.85 -22.98 -11.22
C ARG A 23 -8.46 -22.84 -12.59
N VAL A 24 -7.69 -22.47 -13.59
CA VAL A 24 -8.16 -22.24 -14.96
C VAL A 24 -7.23 -22.93 -15.94
N ARG A 25 -7.71 -23.11 -17.17
CA ARG A 25 -6.95 -23.68 -18.30
C ARG A 25 -6.86 -22.66 -19.42
N GLU A 26 -5.90 -22.88 -20.30
CA GLU A 26 -5.83 -22.13 -21.56
C GLU A 26 -7.12 -22.32 -22.37
N GLY A 27 -7.67 -21.22 -22.86
CA GLY A 27 -8.94 -21.19 -23.56
C GLY A 27 -10.18 -20.90 -22.69
N ASP A 28 -10.08 -21.02 -21.36
CA ASP A 28 -11.19 -20.74 -20.46
C ASP A 28 -11.60 -19.26 -20.50
N THR A 29 -12.89 -18.99 -20.38
CA THR A 29 -13.41 -17.64 -20.18
C THR A 29 -13.45 -17.34 -18.69
N VAL A 30 -12.98 -16.15 -18.31
CA VAL A 30 -12.88 -15.70 -16.93
C VAL A 30 -13.53 -14.34 -16.73
N GLU A 31 -14.07 -14.12 -15.54
CA GLU A 31 -14.62 -12.84 -15.12
C GLU A 31 -13.61 -12.00 -14.34
N ALA A 32 -13.76 -10.68 -14.36
CA ALA A 32 -12.95 -9.79 -13.55
C ALA A 32 -13.06 -10.16 -12.04
N GLY A 33 -11.92 -10.26 -11.35
CA GLY A 33 -11.84 -10.69 -9.96
C GLY A 33 -11.74 -12.22 -9.74
N GLN A 34 -12.00 -13.03 -10.76
CA GLN A 34 -11.89 -14.50 -10.68
C GLN A 34 -10.45 -14.92 -10.38
N ILE A 35 -10.28 -15.88 -9.44
CA ILE A 35 -8.97 -16.43 -9.11
C ILE A 35 -8.48 -17.34 -10.23
N LEU A 36 -7.28 -17.08 -10.73
CA LEU A 36 -6.62 -17.86 -11.77
C LEU A 36 -5.67 -18.90 -11.18
N LEU A 37 -4.81 -18.47 -10.27
CA LEU A 37 -3.87 -19.32 -9.58
C LEU A 37 -3.51 -18.74 -8.20
N THR A 38 -2.93 -19.59 -7.35
CA THR A 38 -2.43 -19.21 -6.03
C THR A 38 -0.98 -19.64 -5.85
N GLN A 39 -0.19 -18.83 -5.16
CA GLN A 39 1.18 -19.13 -4.77
C GLN A 39 1.23 -19.52 -3.28
N ALA A 40 2.33 -20.13 -2.85
CA ALA A 40 2.53 -20.55 -1.46
C ALA A 40 2.49 -19.36 -0.50
N ALA A 41 1.58 -19.41 0.48
CA ALA A 41 1.33 -18.30 1.41
C ALA A 41 1.97 -18.49 2.78
N THR A 42 2.52 -19.66 3.11
CA THR A 42 2.95 -20.02 4.48
C THR A 42 3.94 -19.01 5.08
N ARG A 43 4.95 -18.59 4.32
CA ARG A 43 5.94 -17.60 4.78
C ARG A 43 5.31 -16.23 5.02
N TRP A 44 4.39 -15.83 4.15
CA TRP A 44 3.69 -14.55 4.24
C TRP A 44 2.65 -14.53 5.35
N GLN A 45 1.97 -15.65 5.61
CA GLN A 45 1.09 -15.81 6.78
C GLN A 45 1.87 -15.67 8.10
N ALA A 46 3.06 -16.27 8.19
CA ALA A 46 3.94 -16.11 9.36
C ALA A 46 4.39 -14.65 9.52
N ARG A 47 4.72 -13.96 8.41
CA ARG A 47 5.06 -12.54 8.42
C ARG A 47 3.88 -11.68 8.85
N LEU A 48 2.67 -11.98 8.36
CA LEU A 48 1.45 -11.29 8.78
C LEU A 48 1.20 -11.44 10.28
N ALA A 49 1.30 -12.66 10.82
CA ALA A 49 1.15 -12.90 12.25
C ALA A 49 2.17 -12.11 13.09
N ARG A 50 3.40 -12.01 12.62
CA ARG A 50 4.43 -11.17 13.25
C ARG A 50 4.03 -9.68 13.23
N SER A 51 3.64 -9.14 12.07
CA SER A 51 3.23 -7.73 11.96
C SER A 51 1.99 -7.42 12.81
N GLN A 52 1.06 -8.37 12.95
CA GLN A 52 -0.08 -8.25 13.86
C GLN A 52 0.35 -8.16 15.33
N ALA A 53 1.32 -8.98 15.76
CA ALA A 53 1.86 -8.93 17.10
C ALA A 53 2.59 -7.60 17.38
N GLU A 54 3.40 -7.13 16.44
CA GLU A 54 4.11 -5.85 16.53
C GLU A 54 3.12 -4.66 16.61
N GLN A 55 2.04 -4.70 15.84
CA GLN A 55 0.98 -3.69 15.90
C GLN A 55 0.25 -3.72 17.25
N ALA A 56 -0.07 -4.91 17.76
CA ALA A 56 -0.72 -5.07 19.07
C ALA A 56 0.16 -4.53 20.21
N GLU A 57 1.47 -4.80 20.17
CA GLU A 57 2.46 -4.26 21.12
C GLU A 57 2.51 -2.73 21.06
N ALA A 58 2.61 -2.17 19.85
CA ALA A 58 2.64 -0.73 19.66
C ALA A 58 1.37 -0.04 20.16
N ALA A 59 0.21 -0.65 19.93
CA ALA A 59 -1.08 -0.17 20.42
C ALA A 59 -1.17 -0.23 21.96
N ALA A 60 -0.63 -1.28 22.58
CA ALA A 60 -0.56 -1.40 24.03
C ALA A 60 0.33 -0.33 24.65
N ARG A 61 1.52 -0.11 24.11
CA ARG A 61 2.45 0.96 24.55
C ARG A 61 1.84 2.35 24.42
N TYR A 62 1.12 2.61 23.36
CA TYR A 62 0.42 3.89 23.19
C TYR A 62 -0.67 4.07 24.25
N ARG A 63 -1.49 3.04 24.52
CA ARG A 63 -2.50 3.10 25.58
C ARG A 63 -1.85 3.34 26.95
N GLU A 64 -0.78 2.61 27.31
CA GLU A 64 -0.03 2.82 28.54
C GLU A 64 0.46 4.27 28.67
N SER A 65 0.94 4.86 27.56
CA SER A 65 1.38 6.27 27.56
C SER A 65 0.25 7.27 27.78
N LEU A 66 -0.99 6.91 27.44
CA LEU A 66 -2.18 7.74 27.69
C LEU A 66 -2.69 7.60 29.12
N GLU A 67 -2.66 6.39 29.67
CA GLU A 67 -3.11 6.12 31.05
C GLU A 67 -2.18 6.75 32.08
N GLY A 68 -0.88 6.82 31.76
CA GLY A 68 0.12 7.41 32.64
C GLY A 68 0.42 6.56 33.89
N PRO A 69 0.95 7.16 34.96
CA PRO A 69 1.26 6.47 36.19
C PRO A 69 0.00 5.93 36.91
N ARG A 70 0.13 4.76 37.50
CA ARG A 70 -0.98 4.14 38.25
C ARG A 70 -1.49 5.05 39.36
N PRO A 71 -2.82 5.11 39.63
CA PRO A 71 -3.42 5.94 40.65
C PRO A 71 -2.80 5.72 42.04
N GLU A 72 -2.43 4.46 42.37
CA GLU A 72 -1.83 4.10 43.66
C GLU A 72 -0.48 4.80 43.85
N LYS A 73 0.35 4.90 42.78
CA LYS A 73 1.64 5.62 42.85
C LYS A 73 1.45 7.12 43.08
N ILE A 74 0.43 7.69 42.45
CA ILE A 74 0.09 9.11 42.63
C ILE A 74 -0.37 9.35 44.09
N GLN A 75 -1.21 8.46 44.65
CA GLN A 75 -1.68 8.53 46.01
C GLN A 75 -0.52 8.37 47.04
N GLU A 76 0.40 7.42 46.79
CA GLU A 76 1.59 7.23 47.61
C GLU A 76 2.45 8.50 47.66
N ALA A 77 2.74 9.09 46.50
CA ALA A 77 3.52 10.33 46.41
C ALA A 77 2.79 11.51 47.12
N GLN A 78 1.47 11.57 47.00
CA GLN A 78 0.65 12.57 47.69
C GLN A 78 0.73 12.41 49.22
N ALA A 79 0.65 11.18 49.71
CA ALA A 79 0.76 10.91 51.14
C ALA A 79 2.16 11.29 51.70
N ARG A 80 3.22 11.02 50.92
CA ARG A 80 4.60 11.43 51.30
C ARG A 80 4.71 12.94 51.38
N TYR A 81 4.19 13.66 50.37
CA TYR A 81 4.15 15.13 50.41
C TYR A 81 3.39 15.67 51.61
N GLN A 82 2.20 15.14 51.90
CA GLN A 82 1.40 15.55 53.05
C GLN A 82 2.14 15.29 54.38
N GLY A 83 2.84 14.15 54.51
CA GLY A 83 3.67 13.88 55.70
C GLY A 83 4.81 14.88 55.87
N ALA A 84 5.54 15.19 54.79
CA ALA A 84 6.61 16.20 54.80
C ALA A 84 6.09 17.62 55.14
N GLU A 85 4.90 17.98 54.66
CA GLU A 85 4.25 19.25 54.95
C GLU A 85 3.88 19.38 56.43
N GLN A 86 3.41 18.29 57.08
CA GLN A 86 3.15 18.25 58.51
C GLN A 86 4.45 18.43 59.33
N VAL A 87 5.53 17.73 58.93
CA VAL A 87 6.84 17.89 59.55
C VAL A 87 7.35 19.32 59.45
N LEU A 88 7.28 19.93 58.27
CA LEU A 88 7.64 21.35 58.08
C LEU A 88 6.83 22.27 58.99
N THR A 89 5.53 22.05 59.12
CA THR A 89 4.64 22.86 59.94
C THR A 89 5.06 22.77 61.42
N ILE A 90 5.44 21.59 61.90
CA ILE A 90 5.93 21.41 63.31
C ILE A 90 7.25 22.14 63.47
N ARG A 91 8.23 21.95 62.56
CA ARG A 91 9.56 22.58 62.66
C ARG A 91 9.48 24.10 62.52
N GLN A 92 8.57 24.60 61.72
CA GLN A 92 8.31 26.04 61.57
C GLN A 92 7.82 26.66 62.90
N ARG A 93 6.85 26.01 63.53
CA ARG A 93 6.32 26.47 64.86
C ARG A 93 7.37 26.38 65.93
N GLU A 94 8.19 25.33 65.96
CA GLU A 94 9.29 25.18 66.88
C GLU A 94 10.32 26.29 66.75
N TRP A 95 10.77 26.57 65.54
CA TRP A 95 11.70 27.67 65.24
C TRP A 95 11.12 29.03 65.68
N GLN A 96 9.86 29.32 65.30
CA GLN A 96 9.19 30.57 65.62
C GLN A 96 9.12 30.79 67.15
N ARG A 97 8.71 29.76 67.89
CA ARG A 97 8.65 29.80 69.36
C ARG A 97 10.01 30.09 69.98
N LEU A 98 11.08 29.45 69.49
CA LEU A 98 12.43 29.68 70.05
C LEU A 98 12.95 31.07 69.62
N ALA A 99 12.69 31.54 68.46
CA ALA A 99 13.06 32.87 68.00
C ALA A 99 12.38 34.01 68.76
N GLU A 100 11.13 33.82 69.20
CA GLU A 100 10.38 34.76 70.03
C GLU A 100 10.94 34.83 71.53
N VAL A 101 11.53 33.74 72.05
CA VAL A 101 12.06 33.69 73.42
C VAL A 101 13.52 34.15 73.46
N LEU A 102 14.27 34.10 72.40
CA LEU A 102 15.68 34.50 72.32
C LEU A 102 15.97 35.91 72.88
N PRO A 103 15.19 36.98 72.64
CA PRO A 103 15.45 38.30 73.14
C PRO A 103 15.36 38.37 74.67
N ARG A 104 14.70 37.38 75.32
CA ARG A 104 14.55 37.30 76.79
C ARG A 104 15.73 36.59 77.42
N GLN A 105 16.77 36.19 76.74
CA GLN A 105 18.00 35.50 77.18
C GLN A 105 17.76 34.14 77.87
N PHE A 106 16.61 33.48 77.72
CA PHE A 106 16.30 32.17 78.24
C PHE A 106 16.84 31.00 77.43
N ILE A 107 17.34 31.23 76.23
CA ILE A 107 17.87 30.22 75.36
C ILE A 107 19.15 30.73 74.68
N SER A 108 19.96 29.81 74.16
CA SER A 108 21.19 30.14 73.40
C SER A 108 20.88 30.41 71.94
N GLN A 109 21.70 31.23 71.27
CA GLN A 109 21.67 31.45 69.82
C GLN A 109 21.81 30.12 69.01
N ASP A 110 22.68 29.20 69.49
CA ASP A 110 22.89 27.85 68.92
C ASP A 110 21.58 27.04 68.85
N ALA A 111 20.71 27.18 69.87
CA ALA A 111 19.41 26.49 69.85
C ALA A 111 18.47 27.00 68.81
N VAL A 112 18.45 28.34 68.52
CA VAL A 112 17.66 28.96 67.47
C VAL A 112 18.22 28.59 66.11
N ASP A 113 19.54 28.58 65.97
CA ASP A 113 20.21 28.24 64.65
C ASP A 113 19.99 26.75 64.34
N LYS A 114 20.02 25.84 65.32
CA LYS A 114 19.66 24.43 65.09
C LYS A 114 18.20 24.23 64.68
N ALA A 115 17.28 24.94 65.34
CA ALA A 115 15.86 24.86 64.98
C ALA A 115 15.62 25.44 63.59
N ARG A 116 16.32 26.51 63.18
CA ARG A 116 16.28 27.07 61.84
C ARG A 116 16.79 26.06 60.82
N ALA A 117 17.94 25.45 61.05
CA ALA A 117 18.48 24.42 60.18
C ALA A 117 17.53 23.21 60.02
N ALA A 118 16.88 22.78 61.12
CA ALA A 118 15.89 21.70 61.08
C ALA A 118 14.63 22.08 60.27
N ARG A 119 14.17 23.36 60.37
CA ARG A 119 13.07 23.90 59.57
C ARG A 119 13.47 23.95 58.09
N ASP A 120 14.67 24.44 57.76
CA ASP A 120 15.18 24.57 56.39
C ASP A 120 15.33 23.18 55.72
N ALA A 121 15.80 22.18 56.49
CA ALA A 121 15.86 20.80 56.00
C ALA A 121 14.47 20.21 55.76
N ALA A 122 13.50 20.45 56.64
CA ALA A 122 12.11 20.01 56.46
C ALA A 122 11.43 20.71 55.25
N GLN A 123 11.78 21.96 54.98
CA GLN A 123 11.31 22.69 53.80
C GLN A 123 11.85 22.08 52.53
N ALA A 124 13.15 21.77 52.45
CA ALA A 124 13.75 21.13 51.30
C ALA A 124 13.11 19.76 51.02
N GLU A 125 12.85 18.94 52.06
CA GLU A 125 12.19 17.65 51.94
C GLU A 125 10.74 17.78 51.43
N ARG A 126 9.98 18.74 51.95
CA ARG A 126 8.63 19.04 51.47
C ARG A 126 8.65 19.47 49.99
N ASP A 127 9.59 20.30 49.58
CA ASP A 127 9.71 20.78 48.22
C ASP A 127 10.09 19.64 47.27
N ALA A 128 10.98 18.74 47.68
CA ALA A 128 11.36 17.56 46.91
C ALA A 128 10.18 16.59 46.74
N THR A 129 9.45 16.30 47.83
CA THR A 129 8.26 15.41 47.73
C THR A 129 7.11 16.02 46.95
N LEU A 130 6.93 17.35 47.01
CA LEU A 130 5.98 18.08 46.19
C LEU A 130 6.33 17.99 44.68
N ALA A 131 7.61 18.13 44.35
CA ALA A 131 8.08 18.02 42.99
C ALA A 131 7.81 16.62 42.43
N ALA A 132 8.14 15.57 43.17
CA ALA A 132 7.89 14.17 42.80
C ALA A 132 6.38 13.87 42.61
N TRP A 133 5.53 14.37 43.51
CA TRP A 133 4.08 14.22 43.35
C TRP A 133 3.56 14.94 42.11
N ARG A 134 4.03 16.17 41.86
CA ARG A 134 3.64 16.93 40.63
C ARG A 134 4.08 16.24 39.38
N GLU A 135 5.28 15.68 39.31
CA GLU A 135 5.78 14.91 38.17
C GLU A 135 4.87 13.72 37.87
N LEU A 136 4.55 12.90 38.88
CA LEU A 136 3.64 11.77 38.71
C LEU A 136 2.23 12.22 38.27
N LYS A 137 1.72 13.34 38.81
CA LYS A 137 0.41 13.88 38.49
C LYS A 137 0.35 14.42 37.02
N GLN A 138 1.44 14.99 36.53
CA GLN A 138 1.54 15.40 35.14
C GLN A 138 1.50 14.22 34.16
N GLY A 139 1.97 13.05 34.63
CA GLY A 139 1.96 11.82 33.81
C GLY A 139 2.99 11.82 32.71
N THR A 140 2.73 11.03 31.67
CA THR A 140 3.63 10.88 30.53
C THR A 140 3.75 12.19 29.74
N ARG A 141 4.98 12.59 29.41
CA ARG A 141 5.25 13.80 28.65
C ARG A 141 4.60 13.76 27.26
N ALA A 142 4.20 14.91 26.75
CA ALA A 142 3.56 15.02 25.44
C ALA A 142 4.41 14.41 24.32
N GLU A 143 5.73 14.63 24.36
CA GLU A 143 6.67 14.10 23.38
C GLU A 143 6.73 12.56 23.41
N GLN A 144 6.69 11.95 24.59
CA GLN A 144 6.70 10.50 24.75
C GLN A 144 5.38 9.88 24.23
N ARG A 145 4.25 10.53 24.50
CA ARG A 145 2.95 10.12 23.95
C ARG A 145 2.94 10.21 22.44
N GLU A 146 3.50 11.28 21.87
CA GLU A 146 3.58 11.46 20.42
C GLU A 146 4.52 10.41 19.78
N GLN A 147 5.66 10.10 20.42
CA GLN A 147 6.54 9.02 19.96
C GLN A 147 5.83 7.65 19.96
N ALA A 148 5.10 7.32 21.03
CA ALA A 148 4.33 6.09 21.08
C ALA A 148 3.22 6.05 20.02
N ARG A 149 2.56 7.18 19.76
CA ARG A 149 1.56 7.34 18.70
C ARG A 149 2.17 7.10 17.32
N GLN A 150 3.31 7.72 17.01
CA GLN A 150 3.98 7.55 15.72
C GLN A 150 4.48 6.11 15.53
N PHE A 151 4.93 5.44 16.60
CA PHE A 151 5.28 4.04 16.54
C PHE A 151 4.08 3.15 16.21
N LYS A 152 2.91 3.42 16.83
CA LYS A 152 1.64 2.74 16.50
C LYS A 152 1.26 2.93 15.04
N ILE A 153 1.28 4.16 14.52
CA ILE A 153 0.94 4.47 13.12
C ILE A 153 1.87 3.71 12.15
N ARG A 154 3.18 3.68 12.44
CA ARG A 154 4.15 2.95 11.62
C ARG A 154 3.86 1.45 11.60
N SER A 155 3.55 0.85 12.75
CA SER A 155 3.23 -0.58 12.82
C SER A 155 1.90 -0.94 12.14
N GLU A 156 0.92 -0.04 12.14
CA GLU A 156 -0.33 -0.18 11.38
C GLU A 156 -0.07 -0.15 9.86
N ALA A 157 0.80 0.74 9.41
CA ALA A 157 1.19 0.81 8.00
C ALA A 157 1.95 -0.45 7.55
N GLU A 158 2.87 -0.97 8.37
CA GLU A 158 3.59 -2.23 8.08
C GLU A 158 2.65 -3.44 8.03
N LEU A 159 1.67 -3.48 8.93
CA LEU A 159 0.63 -4.53 8.91
C LEU A 159 -0.17 -4.46 7.60
N ALA A 160 -0.63 -3.27 7.20
CA ALA A 160 -1.37 -3.06 5.97
C ALA A 160 -0.55 -3.47 4.73
N ALA A 161 0.74 -3.11 4.67
CA ALA A 161 1.63 -3.51 3.60
C ALA A 161 1.78 -5.05 3.52
N THR A 162 1.94 -5.71 4.66
CA THR A 162 2.05 -7.18 4.72
C THR A 162 0.75 -7.88 4.29
N GLN A 163 -0.42 -7.30 4.59
CA GLN A 163 -1.71 -7.80 4.13
C GLN A 163 -1.82 -7.74 2.60
N VAL A 164 -1.47 -6.61 2.00
CA VAL A 164 -1.44 -6.44 0.54
C VAL A 164 -0.47 -7.43 -0.10
N ASP A 165 0.71 -7.63 0.47
CA ASP A 165 1.68 -8.60 -0.03
C ASP A 165 1.15 -10.04 0.00
N LEU A 166 0.37 -10.41 1.03
CA LEU A 166 -0.28 -11.72 1.11
C LEU A 166 -1.39 -11.86 0.05
N GLU A 167 -2.21 -10.84 -0.16
CA GLU A 167 -3.27 -10.83 -1.17
C GLU A 167 -2.72 -11.02 -2.59
N ARG A 168 -1.54 -10.45 -2.88
CA ARG A 168 -0.86 -10.53 -4.17
C ARG A 168 -0.33 -11.93 -4.53
N LEU A 169 -0.32 -12.87 -3.58
CA LEU A 169 -0.05 -14.29 -3.86
C LEU A 169 -1.23 -15.00 -4.53
N THR A 170 -2.40 -14.38 -4.53
CA THR A 170 -3.58 -14.87 -5.24
C THR A 170 -3.77 -14.07 -6.50
N LEU A 171 -3.40 -14.64 -7.65
CA LEU A 171 -3.56 -14.00 -8.93
C LEU A 171 -5.01 -13.99 -9.35
N ARG A 172 -5.56 -12.81 -9.58
CA ARG A 172 -6.93 -12.61 -10.07
C ARG A 172 -6.94 -11.97 -11.44
N ALA A 173 -7.95 -12.27 -12.22
CA ALA A 173 -8.18 -11.60 -13.50
C ALA A 173 -8.55 -10.13 -13.26
N PRO A 174 -7.79 -9.14 -13.78
CA PRO A 174 -8.14 -7.73 -13.64
C PRO A 174 -9.29 -7.31 -14.55
N VAL A 175 -9.53 -8.08 -15.61
CA VAL A 175 -10.57 -7.86 -16.62
C VAL A 175 -11.23 -9.17 -16.95
N SER A 176 -12.48 -9.12 -17.43
CA SER A 176 -13.14 -10.28 -18.03
C SER A 176 -12.56 -10.54 -19.41
N GLY A 177 -12.39 -11.81 -19.76
CA GLY A 177 -11.79 -12.20 -21.04
C GLY A 177 -11.52 -13.69 -21.13
N ARG A 178 -10.63 -14.08 -22.03
CA ARG A 178 -10.23 -15.47 -22.24
C ARG A 178 -8.75 -15.68 -21.89
N VAL A 179 -8.44 -16.79 -21.27
CA VAL A 179 -7.05 -17.18 -20.97
C VAL A 179 -6.33 -17.58 -22.26
N ASP A 180 -5.32 -16.82 -22.66
CA ASP A 180 -4.49 -17.09 -23.86
C ASP A 180 -3.40 -18.10 -23.55
N SER A 181 -2.64 -17.88 -22.48
CA SER A 181 -1.59 -18.82 -22.06
C SER A 181 -1.36 -18.84 -20.55
N LEU A 182 -0.91 -20.01 -20.07
CA LEU A 182 -0.49 -20.29 -18.70
C LEU A 182 0.88 -20.95 -18.72
N PRO A 183 1.97 -20.19 -18.85
CA PRO A 183 3.31 -20.75 -19.10
C PRO A 183 3.88 -21.55 -17.91
N LEU A 184 3.23 -21.48 -16.73
CA LEU A 184 3.71 -22.07 -15.50
C LEU A 184 2.68 -23.03 -14.90
N MET A 185 3.18 -24.12 -14.30
CA MET A 185 2.39 -25.18 -13.68
C MET A 185 2.55 -25.19 -12.16
N VAL A 186 1.67 -25.93 -11.49
CA VAL A 186 1.79 -26.21 -10.04
C VAL A 186 3.19 -26.79 -9.75
N GLY A 187 3.84 -26.27 -8.72
CA GLY A 187 5.20 -26.60 -8.32
C GLY A 187 6.28 -25.72 -8.95
N ASN A 188 5.99 -24.97 -10.02
CA ASN A 188 6.98 -24.00 -10.53
C ASN A 188 7.18 -22.86 -9.53
N HIS A 189 8.41 -22.32 -9.53
CA HIS A 189 8.82 -21.22 -8.65
C HIS A 189 9.20 -20.00 -9.51
N PRO A 190 8.22 -19.15 -9.87
CA PRO A 190 8.47 -17.97 -10.68
C PRO A 190 9.32 -16.95 -9.93
N GLN A 191 10.15 -16.24 -10.67
CA GLN A 191 10.79 -15.03 -10.17
C GLN A 191 9.80 -13.86 -10.24
N ALA A 192 9.98 -12.84 -9.39
CA ALA A 192 9.21 -11.60 -9.51
C ALA A 192 9.39 -11.01 -10.91
N GLY A 193 8.29 -10.60 -11.54
CA GLY A 193 8.25 -10.13 -12.93
C GLY A 193 8.01 -11.23 -13.98
N ALA A 194 8.04 -12.51 -13.62
CA ALA A 194 7.73 -13.60 -14.55
C ALA A 194 6.23 -13.59 -14.92
N VAL A 195 5.91 -13.84 -16.19
CA VAL A 195 4.53 -13.94 -16.66
C VAL A 195 3.89 -15.21 -16.09
N LEU A 196 2.78 -15.06 -15.40
CA LEU A 196 1.98 -16.14 -14.81
C LEU A 196 0.80 -16.56 -15.69
N ALA A 197 0.16 -15.58 -16.32
CA ALA A 197 -0.95 -15.79 -17.23
C ALA A 197 -1.02 -14.64 -18.24
N VAL A 198 -1.54 -14.93 -19.42
CA VAL A 198 -1.90 -13.92 -20.43
C VAL A 198 -3.40 -14.02 -20.67
N LEU A 199 -4.10 -12.90 -20.56
CA LEU A 199 -5.52 -12.79 -20.85
C LEU A 199 -5.74 -12.01 -22.14
N LEU A 200 -6.69 -12.46 -22.94
CA LEU A 200 -7.26 -11.70 -24.05
C LEU A 200 -8.43 -10.88 -23.49
N ASN A 201 -8.25 -9.56 -23.48
CA ASN A 201 -9.25 -8.64 -22.97
C ASN A 201 -10.37 -8.38 -23.96
N GLY A 202 -11.59 -8.32 -23.47
CA GLY A 202 -12.77 -8.01 -24.27
C GLY A 202 -13.43 -9.23 -24.91
N THR A 203 -14.49 -8.96 -25.64
CA THR A 203 -15.31 -9.99 -26.32
C THR A 203 -15.07 -10.04 -27.82
N VAL A 204 -14.41 -9.05 -28.38
CA VAL A 204 -14.19 -8.92 -29.82
C VAL A 204 -12.75 -8.49 -30.10
N PRO A 205 -12.05 -9.15 -31.04
CA PRO A 205 -10.73 -8.73 -31.49
C PRO A 205 -10.78 -7.43 -32.27
N TYR A 206 -9.62 -6.80 -32.46
CA TYR A 206 -9.46 -5.65 -33.32
C TYR A 206 -8.58 -5.98 -34.53
N ALA A 207 -8.82 -5.30 -35.65
CA ALA A 207 -7.94 -5.39 -36.80
C ALA A 207 -6.78 -4.39 -36.67
N ARG A 208 -5.55 -4.90 -36.67
CA ARG A 208 -4.35 -4.09 -36.81
C ARG A 208 -3.95 -3.99 -38.25
N VAL A 209 -4.03 -2.81 -38.81
CA VAL A 209 -3.89 -2.58 -40.25
C VAL A 209 -2.75 -1.61 -40.53
N TYR A 210 -2.01 -1.88 -41.59
CA TYR A 210 -0.97 -1.00 -42.11
C TYR A 210 -1.55 -0.10 -43.21
N VAL A 211 -1.73 1.18 -42.90
CA VAL A 211 -2.25 2.20 -43.81
C VAL A 211 -1.06 2.84 -44.54
N PRO A 212 -0.98 2.73 -45.88
CA PRO A 212 0.07 3.38 -46.66
C PRO A 212 0.05 4.90 -46.46
N GLU A 213 1.22 5.54 -46.49
CA GLU A 213 1.38 7.00 -46.39
C GLU A 213 0.43 7.77 -47.30
N THR A 214 0.31 7.33 -48.56
CA THR A 214 -0.56 7.94 -49.55
C THR A 214 -2.05 7.96 -49.20
N ARG A 215 -2.49 7.08 -48.30
CA ARG A 215 -3.88 6.96 -47.81
C ARG A 215 -4.08 7.49 -46.41
N ARG A 216 -3.01 7.93 -45.73
CA ARG A 216 -3.05 8.33 -44.30
C ARG A 216 -4.04 9.48 -44.05
N ILE A 217 -4.09 10.46 -44.97
CA ILE A 217 -4.96 11.65 -44.84
C ILE A 217 -6.44 11.29 -44.95
N ALA A 218 -6.79 10.27 -45.74
CA ALA A 218 -8.16 9.82 -45.95
C ALA A 218 -8.74 9.00 -44.78
N VAL A 219 -7.88 8.48 -43.88
CA VAL A 219 -8.31 7.65 -42.76
C VAL A 219 -8.47 8.52 -41.48
N ARG A 220 -9.69 8.58 -40.94
CA ARG A 220 -10.05 9.36 -39.76
C ARG A 220 -10.52 8.45 -38.64
N ILE A 221 -10.24 8.84 -37.41
CA ILE A 221 -10.77 8.17 -36.20
C ILE A 221 -12.30 8.29 -36.19
N GLY A 222 -12.99 7.22 -35.83
CA GLY A 222 -14.45 7.12 -35.83
C GLY A 222 -15.06 6.73 -37.20
N GLN A 223 -14.25 6.61 -38.24
CA GLN A 223 -14.70 6.22 -39.58
C GLN A 223 -15.05 4.73 -39.62
N THR A 224 -16.20 4.40 -40.21
CA THR A 224 -16.61 3.02 -40.50
C THR A 224 -15.92 2.50 -41.76
N VAL A 225 -15.41 1.28 -41.67
CA VAL A 225 -14.72 0.59 -42.77
C VAL A 225 -15.17 -0.87 -42.86
N GLN A 226 -15.01 -1.50 -44.04
CA GLN A 226 -15.27 -2.93 -44.23
C GLN A 226 -13.97 -3.72 -44.03
N VAL A 227 -14.04 -4.75 -43.19
CA VAL A 227 -12.91 -5.63 -42.85
C VAL A 227 -13.19 -7.03 -43.37
N HIS A 228 -12.40 -7.49 -44.29
CA HIS A 228 -12.46 -8.83 -44.88
C HIS A 228 -11.42 -9.70 -44.14
N VAL A 229 -11.89 -10.72 -43.44
CA VAL A 229 -11.03 -11.67 -42.73
C VAL A 229 -10.87 -12.91 -43.57
N ASP A 230 -9.62 -13.35 -43.81
CA ASP A 230 -9.34 -14.54 -44.57
C ASP A 230 -10.09 -15.76 -44.05
N GLY A 231 -10.73 -16.49 -44.95
CA GLY A 231 -11.55 -17.65 -44.56
C GLY A 231 -13.00 -17.32 -44.21
N ASN A 232 -13.42 -16.05 -44.15
CA ASN A 232 -14.82 -15.66 -43.96
C ASN A 232 -15.33 -14.86 -45.19
N PRO A 233 -16.37 -15.34 -45.90
CA PRO A 233 -16.92 -14.65 -47.07
C PRO A 233 -17.69 -13.36 -46.73
N ILE A 234 -18.12 -13.19 -45.48
CA ILE A 234 -18.90 -12.03 -45.02
C ILE A 234 -17.96 -10.99 -44.41
N PRO A 235 -17.92 -9.75 -44.93
CA PRO A 235 -17.11 -8.71 -44.37
C PRO A 235 -17.70 -8.24 -43.03
N TYR A 236 -16.82 -7.93 -42.09
CA TYR A 236 -17.19 -7.29 -40.81
C TYR A 236 -17.22 -5.78 -40.99
N SER A 237 -18.16 -5.13 -40.33
CA SER A 237 -18.12 -3.68 -40.14
C SER A 237 -17.12 -3.36 -39.02
N GLY A 238 -16.24 -2.39 -39.23
CA GLY A 238 -15.28 -1.96 -38.22
C GLY A 238 -15.23 -0.43 -38.14
N VAL A 239 -14.86 0.05 -36.95
CA VAL A 239 -14.69 1.48 -36.65
C VAL A 239 -13.22 1.76 -36.34
N VAL A 240 -12.64 2.75 -37.03
CA VAL A 240 -11.25 3.15 -36.78
C VAL A 240 -11.12 3.74 -35.37
N ARG A 241 -10.48 3.00 -34.45
CA ARG A 241 -10.26 3.42 -33.07
C ARG A 241 -9.12 4.42 -32.97
N SER A 242 -8.01 4.13 -33.62
CA SER A 242 -6.80 4.95 -33.56
C SER A 242 -5.93 4.76 -34.80
N VAL A 243 -5.13 5.78 -35.09
CA VAL A 243 -4.06 5.71 -36.11
C VAL A 243 -2.82 6.31 -35.50
N ARG A 244 -1.72 5.55 -35.46
CA ARG A 244 -0.45 6.04 -34.92
C ARG A 244 0.06 7.25 -35.69
N ALA A 245 0.68 8.18 -34.98
CA ALA A 245 1.33 9.34 -35.61
C ALA A 245 2.68 8.96 -36.23
N ASP A 246 3.40 8.04 -35.57
CA ASP A 246 4.72 7.61 -36.04
C ASP A 246 4.60 6.55 -37.13
N PRO A 247 5.26 6.75 -38.26
CA PRO A 247 5.29 5.77 -39.33
C PRO A 247 6.17 4.57 -38.96
N VAL A 248 5.82 3.41 -39.47
CA VAL A 248 6.60 2.18 -39.39
C VAL A 248 6.87 1.65 -40.80
N PHE A 249 7.96 0.90 -40.96
CA PHE A 249 8.16 0.19 -42.24
C PHE A 249 7.20 -0.99 -42.31
N THR A 250 6.66 -1.22 -43.50
CA THR A 250 5.77 -2.36 -43.76
C THR A 250 6.50 -3.66 -43.43
N PRO A 251 5.88 -4.61 -42.70
CA PRO A 251 6.50 -5.90 -42.44
C PRO A 251 6.85 -6.63 -43.75
N TYR A 252 7.84 -7.50 -43.69
CA TYR A 252 8.54 -8.21 -44.80
C TYR A 252 7.63 -9.02 -45.75
N TYR A 253 6.34 -9.05 -45.56
CA TYR A 253 5.38 -9.80 -46.41
C TYR A 253 4.86 -9.03 -47.65
N ALA A 254 5.40 -7.86 -47.91
CA ALA A 254 5.04 -7.15 -49.15
C ALA A 254 5.58 -7.87 -50.41
N LEU A 255 4.69 -8.21 -51.30
CA LEU A 255 4.96 -9.04 -52.50
C LEU A 255 5.88 -8.39 -53.53
N THR A 256 6.08 -7.06 -53.47
CA THR A 256 6.93 -6.33 -54.40
C THR A 256 8.03 -5.56 -53.70
N GLU A 257 9.21 -5.39 -54.32
CA GLU A 257 10.32 -4.57 -53.77
C GLU A 257 9.93 -3.12 -53.55
N ARG A 258 9.03 -2.59 -54.35
CA ARG A 258 8.54 -1.20 -54.28
C ARG A 258 7.67 -0.95 -53.03
N ASP A 259 7.01 -1.95 -52.51
CA ASP A 259 6.12 -1.85 -51.33
C ASP A 259 6.87 -2.08 -50.03
N ARG A 260 8.05 -2.69 -50.07
CA ARG A 260 8.89 -2.95 -48.87
C ARG A 260 9.53 -1.71 -48.28
N HIS A 261 9.64 -0.62 -49.02
CA HIS A 261 10.27 0.63 -48.59
C HIS A 261 9.29 1.77 -48.31
N ARG A 262 7.97 1.50 -48.34
CA ARG A 262 6.97 2.53 -48.07
C ARG A 262 6.65 2.64 -46.56
N LEU A 263 6.63 3.88 -46.13
CA LEU A 263 6.14 4.20 -44.78
C LEU A 263 4.66 3.86 -44.68
N SER A 264 4.32 3.20 -43.58
CA SER A 264 2.95 2.82 -43.22
C SER A 264 2.61 3.27 -41.83
N TYR A 265 1.34 3.56 -41.60
CA TYR A 265 0.83 3.94 -40.28
C TYR A 265 -0.03 2.80 -39.73
N ILE A 266 0.20 2.43 -38.48
CA ILE A 266 -0.61 1.39 -37.81
C ILE A 266 -1.96 2.02 -37.43
N ALA A 267 -3.05 1.46 -37.95
CA ALA A 267 -4.40 1.74 -37.51
C ALA A 267 -4.97 0.55 -36.73
N LYS A 268 -5.67 0.82 -35.66
CA LYS A 268 -6.50 -0.16 -34.93
C LYS A 268 -7.96 0.09 -35.27
N ILE A 269 -8.66 -0.98 -35.66
CA ILE A 269 -10.06 -0.93 -36.09
C ILE A 269 -10.84 -1.92 -35.23
N ASP A 270 -11.81 -1.43 -34.47
CA ASP A 270 -12.70 -2.26 -33.66
C ASP A 270 -13.74 -2.93 -34.60
N LEU A 271 -13.84 -4.23 -34.48
CA LEU A 271 -14.84 -4.98 -35.24
C LEU A 271 -16.20 -4.91 -34.52
N SER A 272 -17.26 -4.78 -35.33
CA SER A 272 -18.64 -4.84 -34.84
C SER A 272 -19.24 -6.21 -35.16
N GLY A 273 -20.00 -6.81 -34.21
CA GLY A 273 -20.70 -8.08 -34.42
C GLY A 273 -20.04 -9.28 -33.72
N ASP A 274 -20.44 -10.51 -34.10
CA ASP A 274 -20.04 -11.78 -33.43
C ASP A 274 -18.59 -12.22 -33.72
N GLY A 275 -17.65 -11.29 -33.59
CA GLY A 275 -16.22 -11.55 -33.78
C GLY A 275 -15.59 -12.47 -32.70
N ASN A 276 -16.36 -12.92 -31.71
CA ASN A 276 -15.89 -13.76 -30.57
C ASN A 276 -15.22 -15.07 -30.98
N ALA A 277 -15.52 -15.61 -32.15
CA ALA A 277 -14.98 -16.88 -32.61
C ALA A 277 -13.74 -16.73 -33.49
N LEU A 278 -13.31 -15.52 -33.81
CA LEU A 278 -12.18 -15.31 -34.74
C LEU A 278 -10.85 -15.56 -34.02
N PRO A 279 -9.99 -16.45 -34.56
CA PRO A 279 -8.69 -16.73 -34.01
C PRO A 279 -7.72 -15.56 -34.16
N VAL A 280 -6.76 -15.47 -33.23
CA VAL A 280 -5.67 -14.48 -33.31
C VAL A 280 -4.76 -14.73 -34.50
N GLY A 281 -4.23 -13.66 -35.09
CA GLY A 281 -3.20 -13.76 -36.12
C GLY A 281 -3.74 -14.03 -37.54
N VAL A 282 -5.07 -14.13 -37.72
CA VAL A 282 -5.65 -14.32 -39.05
C VAL A 282 -5.39 -13.07 -39.89
N PRO A 283 -4.88 -13.24 -41.14
CA PRO A 283 -4.74 -12.14 -42.06
C PRO A 283 -6.08 -11.52 -42.43
N LEU A 284 -6.06 -10.23 -42.69
CA LEU A 284 -7.26 -9.50 -43.10
C LEU A 284 -6.93 -8.36 -44.06
N GLU A 285 -7.93 -7.96 -44.82
CA GLU A 285 -7.89 -6.81 -45.66
C GLU A 285 -8.96 -5.79 -45.28
N VAL A 286 -8.60 -4.51 -45.34
CA VAL A 286 -9.53 -3.42 -45.07
C VAL A 286 -9.70 -2.59 -46.30
N THR A 287 -10.95 -2.41 -46.70
CA THR A 287 -11.30 -1.50 -47.79
C THR A 287 -11.30 -0.08 -47.25
N LEU A 288 -10.25 0.68 -47.59
CA LEU A 288 -10.14 2.10 -47.26
C LEU A 288 -10.84 2.95 -48.30
N PRO A 289 -11.45 4.09 -47.90
CA PRO A 289 -12.06 5.01 -48.86
C PRO A 289 -11.06 5.48 -49.91
N ALA A 290 -11.54 5.83 -51.06
CA ALA A 290 -10.74 6.46 -52.09
C ALA A 290 -10.16 7.80 -51.58
N PRO A 291 -8.97 8.20 -52.01
CA PRO A 291 -8.32 9.44 -51.60
C PRO A 291 -9.13 10.67 -51.98
#